data_aff75cd6ab0509453328ecc1d8fe4238
#
_entry.id   aff75cd6ab0509453328ecc1d8fe4238
#
_cell.length_a   1.000
_cell.length_b   1.000
_cell.length_c   1.000
_cell.angle_alpha   90.00
_cell.angle_beta   90.00
_cell.angle_gamma   90.00
#
_symmetry.space_group_name_H-M   'P 1'
#
loop_
_entity.id
_entity.type
_entity.pdbx_description
1 polymer ?
#
loop_
_entity_poly.entity_id
_entity_poly.type
_entity_poly.pdbx_seq_one_letter_code
_entity_poly.pdbx_strand_id
1 'polypeptide(L)'
;MALLDIHGHIEFIYFDDLPAACDFFANVLGLPLVCNQGWSMIYRTSPTSYLGAVDRSQGACKATTRDGVLTSLVVNNFDEMHQRLVDAGFKFDFGPHYSESLKIKSMMFIGPEGYKFEVEEFLEPEMREVFYPTLK
;
A
#
# COMPACT_ATOMS: atom_id res chain seq x y z
N MET A 1 -17.80 -0.43 -26.17
CA MET A 1 -18.42 -0.47 -24.84
C MET A 1 -17.97 0.74 -24.03
N ALA A 2 -18.91 1.45 -23.45
CA ALA A 2 -18.58 2.56 -22.58
C ALA A 2 -18.05 2.04 -21.24
N LEU A 3 -16.99 2.67 -20.72
CA LEU A 3 -16.48 2.35 -19.41
C LEU A 3 -17.39 2.99 -18.34
N LEU A 4 -17.49 2.35 -17.19
CA LEU A 4 -18.13 2.95 -16.04
C LEU A 4 -17.29 4.15 -15.58
N ASP A 5 -17.98 5.14 -15.01
CA ASP A 5 -17.34 6.37 -14.55
C ASP A 5 -16.74 6.16 -13.15
N ILE A 6 -15.66 5.38 -13.08
CA ILE A 6 -14.96 5.09 -11.83
C ILE A 6 -13.89 6.14 -11.60
N HIS A 7 -13.98 6.86 -10.50
CA HIS A 7 -13.07 7.96 -10.17
C HIS A 7 -11.91 7.56 -9.26
N GLY A 8 -11.98 6.39 -8.66
CA GLY A 8 -10.94 5.96 -7.74
C GLY A 8 -11.23 4.61 -7.14
N HIS A 9 -10.34 4.21 -6.23
CA HIS A 9 -10.39 2.89 -5.62
C HIS A 9 -9.92 3.01 -4.17
N ILE A 10 -10.63 2.37 -3.25
CA ILE A 10 -10.25 2.27 -1.85
C ILE A 10 -10.09 0.79 -1.52
N GLU A 11 -8.91 0.40 -1.04
CA GLU A 11 -8.72 -0.93 -0.48
C GLU A 11 -8.85 -0.84 1.03
N PHE A 12 -9.83 -1.55 1.60
CA PHE A 12 -10.03 -1.59 3.05
C PHE A 12 -9.33 -2.81 3.64
N ILE A 13 -8.46 -2.57 4.62
CA ILE A 13 -7.71 -3.60 5.33
C ILE A 13 -8.17 -3.61 6.79
N TYR A 14 -8.45 -4.78 7.31
CA TYR A 14 -9.09 -4.97 8.62
C TYR A 14 -8.06 -5.28 9.69
N PHE A 15 -8.08 -4.50 10.79
CA PHE A 15 -7.11 -4.61 11.85
C PHE A 15 -7.78 -4.80 13.22
N ASP A 16 -7.12 -5.57 14.07
CA ASP A 16 -7.52 -5.68 15.48
C ASP A 16 -7.10 -4.44 16.26
N ASP A 17 -5.95 -3.86 15.92
CA ASP A 17 -5.40 -2.65 16.54
C ASP A 17 -5.43 -1.51 15.54
N LEU A 18 -6.55 -0.80 15.48
CA LEU A 18 -6.72 0.30 14.55
C LEU A 18 -5.73 1.44 14.78
N PRO A 19 -5.46 1.89 16.04
CA PRO A 19 -4.46 2.94 16.26
C PRO A 19 -3.08 2.59 15.73
N ALA A 20 -2.62 1.37 15.91
CA ALA A 20 -1.31 0.93 15.40
C ALA A 20 -1.27 0.92 13.88
N ALA A 21 -2.36 0.49 13.22
CA ALA A 21 -2.47 0.52 11.77
C ALA A 21 -2.45 1.95 11.25
N CYS A 22 -3.15 2.86 11.91
CA CYS A 22 -3.16 4.27 11.54
C CYS A 22 -1.78 4.91 11.67
N ASP A 23 -1.03 4.56 12.71
CA ASP A 23 0.34 5.03 12.88
C ASP A 23 1.23 4.55 11.73
N PHE A 24 1.07 3.29 11.33
CA PHE A 24 1.80 2.74 10.19
C PHE A 24 1.50 3.51 8.89
N PHE A 25 0.24 3.72 8.57
CA PHE A 25 -0.12 4.44 7.35
C PHE A 25 0.33 5.90 7.38
N ALA A 26 0.13 6.58 8.50
CA ALA A 26 0.44 8.01 8.61
C ALA A 26 1.93 8.28 8.75
N ASN A 27 2.63 7.53 9.60
CA ASN A 27 3.99 7.87 10.02
C ASN A 27 5.07 7.03 9.34
N VAL A 28 4.81 5.77 9.03
CA VAL A 28 5.78 4.93 8.31
C VAL A 28 5.64 5.14 6.80
N LEU A 29 4.43 4.98 6.27
CA LEU A 29 4.20 5.19 4.84
C LEU A 29 4.05 6.67 4.47
N GLY A 30 3.78 7.54 5.43
CA GLY A 30 3.67 8.97 5.19
C GLY A 30 2.42 9.37 4.40
N LEU A 31 1.34 8.60 4.51
CA LEU A 31 0.12 8.87 3.76
C LEU A 31 -0.76 9.91 4.45
N PRO A 32 -1.31 10.88 3.70
CA PRO A 32 -2.24 11.83 4.31
C PRO A 32 -3.59 11.20 4.60
N LEU A 33 -4.11 11.46 5.80
CA LEU A 33 -5.46 11.08 6.18
C LEU A 33 -6.46 11.98 5.45
N VAL A 34 -7.41 11.39 4.75
CA VAL A 34 -8.41 12.15 4.01
C VAL A 34 -9.83 11.98 4.55
N CYS A 35 -10.09 10.92 5.33
CA CYS A 35 -11.41 10.69 5.90
C CYS A 35 -11.30 9.92 7.21
N ASN A 36 -11.93 10.44 8.26
CA ASN A 36 -11.99 9.81 9.57
C ASN A 36 -13.45 9.47 9.87
N GLN A 37 -13.77 8.17 9.85
CA GLN A 37 -15.13 7.68 10.14
C GLN A 37 -15.24 7.13 11.56
N GLY A 38 -14.19 7.25 12.37
CA GLY A 38 -14.12 6.70 13.72
C GLY A 38 -13.65 5.26 13.75
N TRP A 39 -14.41 4.37 13.14
CA TRP A 39 -14.07 2.94 13.03
C TRP A 39 -13.26 2.62 11.76
N SER A 40 -13.08 3.59 10.91
CA SER A 40 -12.32 3.46 9.67
C SER A 40 -11.62 4.78 9.37
N MET A 41 -10.35 4.68 8.95
CA MET A 41 -9.54 5.83 8.55
C MET A 41 -9.07 5.61 7.12
N ILE A 42 -9.31 6.57 6.24
CA ILE A 42 -8.95 6.46 4.82
C ILE A 42 -7.79 7.40 4.52
N TYR A 43 -6.75 6.84 3.94
CA TYR A 43 -5.51 7.53 3.57
C TYR A 43 -5.35 7.56 2.05
N ARG A 44 -4.80 8.65 1.55
CA ARG A 44 -4.54 8.79 0.11
C ARG A 44 -3.18 8.21 -0.25
N THR A 45 -3.14 7.35 -1.26
CA THR A 45 -1.89 6.78 -1.80
C THR A 45 -1.46 7.48 -3.08
N SER A 46 -2.41 7.94 -3.88
CA SER A 46 -2.19 8.71 -5.09
C SER A 46 -3.42 9.60 -5.33
N PRO A 47 -3.44 10.47 -6.34
CA PRO A 47 -4.59 11.36 -6.56
C PRO A 47 -5.95 10.66 -6.61
N THR A 48 -6.00 9.39 -7.00
CA THR A 48 -7.26 8.67 -7.16
C THR A 48 -7.29 7.30 -6.48
N SER A 49 -6.31 7.00 -5.62
CA SER A 49 -6.27 5.71 -4.92
C SER A 49 -6.06 5.89 -3.42
N TYR A 50 -6.58 4.96 -2.65
CA TYR A 50 -6.67 5.09 -1.20
C TYR A 50 -6.50 3.75 -0.51
N LEU A 51 -6.00 3.79 0.73
CA LEU A 51 -6.02 2.67 1.66
C LEU A 51 -6.88 3.04 2.85
N GLY A 52 -7.77 2.14 3.27
CA GLY A 52 -8.57 2.32 4.46
C GLY A 52 -8.16 1.33 5.53
N ALA A 53 -7.92 1.82 6.74
CA ALA A 53 -7.71 0.99 7.92
C ALA A 53 -9.05 0.85 8.64
N VAL A 54 -9.51 -0.37 8.88
CA VAL A 54 -10.82 -0.66 9.45
C VAL A 54 -10.67 -1.40 10.77
N ASP A 55 -11.43 -0.98 11.77
CA ASP A 55 -11.58 -1.76 13.00
C ASP A 55 -12.31 -3.06 12.66
N ARG A 56 -11.62 -4.18 12.83
CA ARG A 56 -12.13 -5.50 12.45
C ARG A 56 -13.46 -5.85 13.09
N SER A 57 -13.72 -5.34 14.31
CA SER A 57 -14.96 -5.64 15.02
C SER A 57 -16.17 -4.90 14.46
N GLN A 58 -15.97 -3.87 13.63
CA GLN A 58 -17.03 -2.99 13.15
C GLN A 58 -17.19 -2.94 11.63
N GLY A 59 -16.28 -3.55 10.90
CA GLY A 59 -16.33 -3.53 9.44
C GLY A 59 -17.40 -4.46 8.87
N ALA A 60 -17.69 -4.28 7.59
CA ALA A 60 -18.72 -5.03 6.88
C ALA A 60 -18.33 -6.50 6.62
N CYS A 61 -17.04 -6.78 6.57
CA CYS A 61 -16.53 -8.11 6.25
C CYS A 61 -15.95 -8.79 7.48
N LYS A 62 -15.92 -10.14 7.46
CA LYS A 62 -15.22 -10.92 8.47
C LYS A 62 -13.82 -11.26 7.94
N ALA A 63 -12.80 -10.67 8.54
CA ALA A 63 -11.42 -10.95 8.18
C ALA A 63 -10.95 -12.20 8.92
N THR A 64 -10.91 -13.34 8.23
CA THR A 64 -10.54 -14.64 8.81
C THR A 64 -9.11 -15.06 8.49
N THR A 65 -8.46 -14.38 7.53
CA THR A 65 -7.08 -14.65 7.12
C THR A 65 -6.39 -13.34 6.73
N ARG A 66 -5.04 -13.34 6.77
CA ARG A 66 -4.19 -12.25 6.28
C ARG A 66 -3.56 -12.57 4.92
N ASP A 67 -3.83 -13.75 4.37
CA ASP A 67 -3.12 -14.28 3.19
C ASP A 67 -3.85 -14.07 1.87
N GLY A 68 -5.04 -13.53 1.88
CA GLY A 68 -5.86 -13.39 0.67
C GLY A 68 -5.56 -12.16 -0.17
N VAL A 69 -4.75 -11.23 0.34
CA VAL A 69 -4.49 -9.93 -0.30
C VAL A 69 -3.01 -9.59 -0.20
N LEU A 70 -2.46 -9.10 -1.30
CA LEU A 70 -1.14 -8.47 -1.34
C LEU A 70 -1.32 -7.03 -1.80
N THR A 71 -0.98 -6.09 -0.94
CA THR A 71 -1.02 -4.67 -1.28
C THR A 71 0.32 -4.27 -1.87
N SER A 72 0.33 -3.90 -3.14
CA SER A 72 1.54 -3.47 -3.82
C SER A 72 1.55 -1.95 -3.96
N LEU A 73 2.61 -1.34 -3.44
CA LEU A 73 2.82 0.10 -3.51
C LEU A 73 3.83 0.38 -4.62
N VAL A 74 3.40 1.11 -5.62
CA VAL A 74 4.26 1.53 -6.72
C VAL A 74 4.90 2.86 -6.34
N VAL A 75 6.23 2.87 -6.28
CA VAL A 75 6.99 4.04 -5.83
C VAL A 75 8.00 4.47 -6.89
N ASN A 76 8.47 5.70 -6.76
CA ASN A 76 9.52 6.25 -7.61
C ASN A 76 10.81 6.50 -6.82
N ASN A 77 10.88 5.99 -5.61
CA ASN A 77 12.01 6.17 -4.69
C ASN A 77 12.21 4.91 -3.83
N PHE A 78 12.40 3.80 -4.52
CA PHE A 78 12.48 2.47 -3.90
C PHE A 78 13.53 2.37 -2.80
N ASP A 79 14.74 2.87 -3.05
CA ASP A 79 15.83 2.75 -2.08
C ASP A 79 15.55 3.56 -0.81
N GLU A 80 14.95 4.73 -0.95
CA GLU A 80 14.54 5.56 0.19
C GLU A 80 13.43 4.87 0.99
N MET A 81 12.45 4.27 0.31
CA MET A 81 11.38 3.51 0.96
C MET A 81 11.95 2.31 1.71
N HIS A 82 12.90 1.60 1.10
CA HIS A 82 13.57 0.47 1.75
C HIS A 82 14.24 0.91 3.06
N GLN A 83 15.00 1.99 3.03
CA GLN A 83 15.68 2.49 4.22
C GLN A 83 14.67 2.89 5.31
N ARG A 84 13.59 3.52 4.93
CA ARG A 84 12.53 3.92 5.86
C ARG A 84 11.91 2.70 6.56
N LEU A 85 11.67 1.64 5.82
CA LEU A 85 11.11 0.40 6.38
C LEU A 85 12.11 -0.30 7.30
N VAL A 86 13.39 -0.33 6.93
CA VAL A 86 14.46 -0.86 7.77
C VAL A 86 14.53 -0.08 9.08
N ASP A 87 14.54 1.24 9.00
CA ASP A 87 14.63 2.10 10.19
C ASP A 87 13.41 1.94 11.11
N ALA A 88 12.26 1.65 10.54
CA ALA A 88 11.03 1.41 11.29
C ALA A 88 10.95 -0.02 11.86
N GLY A 89 11.92 -0.88 11.57
CA GLY A 89 12.02 -2.22 12.14
C GLY A 89 11.19 -3.30 11.46
N PHE A 90 10.73 -3.08 10.23
CA PHE A 90 9.95 -4.08 9.53
C PHE A 90 10.80 -5.23 9.01
N LYS A 91 10.22 -6.42 8.99
CA LYS A 91 10.84 -7.62 8.45
C LYS A 91 10.48 -7.79 6.99
N PHE A 92 11.45 -8.28 6.21
CA PHE A 92 11.24 -8.53 4.79
C PHE A 92 11.08 -10.02 4.53
N ASP A 93 10.03 -10.35 3.82
CA ASP A 93 9.75 -11.71 3.35
C ASP A 93 10.50 -11.99 2.04
N PHE A 94 10.79 -10.92 1.28
CA PHE A 94 11.50 -11.01 0.01
C PHE A 94 12.16 -9.66 -0.30
N GLY A 95 13.37 -9.73 -0.85
CA GLY A 95 14.09 -8.55 -1.36
C GLY A 95 14.77 -7.71 -0.28
N PRO A 96 15.29 -6.55 -0.66
CA PRO A 96 15.18 -5.91 -1.98
C PRO A 96 15.86 -6.71 -3.09
N HIS A 97 15.25 -6.68 -4.26
CA HIS A 97 15.71 -7.42 -5.43
C HIS A 97 15.51 -6.62 -6.70
N TYR A 98 16.46 -6.71 -7.62
CA TYR A 98 16.34 -6.16 -8.96
C TYR A 98 16.24 -7.28 -9.98
N SER A 99 15.16 -7.28 -10.78
CA SER A 99 14.98 -8.20 -11.89
C SER A 99 15.46 -7.53 -13.18
N GLU A 100 16.55 -8.04 -13.76
CA GLU A 100 17.05 -7.52 -15.03
C GLU A 100 16.07 -7.79 -16.19
N SER A 101 15.44 -8.96 -16.19
CA SER A 101 14.52 -9.33 -17.26
C SER A 101 13.26 -8.49 -17.29
N LEU A 102 12.73 -8.16 -16.11
CA LEU A 102 11.51 -7.35 -15.96
C LEU A 102 11.80 -5.87 -15.76
N LYS A 103 13.03 -5.51 -15.41
CA LYS A 103 13.47 -4.16 -15.06
C LYS A 103 12.59 -3.57 -13.95
N ILE A 104 12.47 -4.34 -12.86
CA ILE A 104 11.67 -3.99 -11.70
C ILE A 104 12.53 -4.17 -10.46
N LYS A 105 12.52 -3.17 -9.57
CA LYS A 105 12.98 -3.34 -8.20
C LYS A 105 11.77 -3.73 -7.35
N SER A 106 11.92 -4.72 -6.48
CA SER A 106 10.82 -5.18 -5.65
C SER A 106 11.29 -5.68 -4.28
N MET A 107 10.40 -5.61 -3.33
CA MET A 107 10.56 -6.18 -2.00
C MET A 107 9.19 -6.44 -1.41
N MET A 108 9.11 -7.44 -0.52
CA MET A 108 7.90 -7.68 0.25
C MET A 108 8.23 -7.60 1.72
N PHE A 109 7.42 -6.88 2.48
CA PHE A 109 7.58 -6.79 3.92
C PHE A 109 6.29 -7.19 4.62
N ILE A 110 6.44 -7.57 5.90
CA ILE A 110 5.31 -7.97 6.72
C ILE A 110 4.88 -6.74 7.52
N GLY A 111 3.72 -6.21 7.17
CA GLY A 111 3.15 -5.06 7.83
C GLY A 111 2.43 -5.40 9.13
N PRO A 112 1.69 -4.45 9.71
CA PRO A 112 0.94 -4.68 10.94
C PRO A 112 0.03 -5.89 10.81
N GLU A 113 0.00 -6.69 11.88
CA GLU A 113 -0.86 -7.87 12.02
C GLU A 113 -0.65 -8.95 10.96
N GLY A 114 0.55 -8.99 10.34
CA GLY A 114 0.92 -10.02 9.41
C GLY A 114 0.48 -9.81 7.97
N TYR A 115 -0.13 -8.69 7.65
CA TYR A 115 -0.47 -8.37 6.27
C TYR A 115 0.79 -8.14 5.44
N LYS A 116 0.85 -8.73 4.25
CA LYS A 116 1.98 -8.57 3.36
C LYS A 116 1.79 -7.35 2.46
N PHE A 117 2.86 -6.60 2.32
CA PHE A 117 2.95 -5.46 1.42
C PHE A 117 4.11 -5.68 0.47
N GLU A 118 3.90 -5.31 -0.77
CA GLU A 118 4.96 -5.25 -1.75
C GLU A 118 5.26 -3.79 -2.05
N VAL A 119 6.53 -3.48 -2.27
CA VAL A 119 6.94 -2.18 -2.81
C VAL A 119 7.69 -2.46 -4.10
N GLU A 120 7.32 -1.75 -5.16
CA GLU A 120 7.98 -1.94 -6.44
C GLU A 120 8.18 -0.63 -7.17
N GLU A 121 9.25 -0.60 -7.95
CA GLU A 121 9.56 0.51 -8.84
C GLU A 121 9.81 -0.05 -10.23
N PHE A 122 9.05 0.45 -11.20
CA PHE A 122 9.18 0.06 -12.59
C PHE A 122 10.23 0.92 -13.27
N LEU A 123 11.19 0.29 -13.95
CA LEU A 123 12.27 0.99 -14.66
C LEU A 123 12.12 0.90 -16.19
N GLU A 124 11.31 -0.03 -16.69
CA GLU A 124 11.02 -0.13 -18.11
C GLU A 124 10.21 1.09 -18.58
N PRO A 125 10.65 1.82 -19.62
CA PRO A 125 9.96 3.04 -20.07
C PRO A 125 8.47 2.86 -20.35
N GLU A 126 8.07 1.76 -21.00
CA GLU A 126 6.66 1.51 -21.29
C GLU A 126 5.82 1.34 -20.02
N MET A 127 6.37 0.65 -19.01
CA MET A 127 5.68 0.46 -17.73
C MET A 127 5.65 1.75 -16.93
N ARG A 128 6.68 2.57 -17.05
CA ARG A 128 6.68 3.88 -16.39
C ARG A 128 5.57 4.78 -16.93
N GLU A 129 5.27 4.71 -18.19
CA GLU A 129 4.14 5.44 -18.77
C GLU A 129 2.80 4.98 -18.17
N VAL A 130 2.67 3.68 -17.90
CA VAL A 130 1.45 3.12 -17.29
C VAL A 130 1.31 3.52 -15.83
N PHE A 131 2.37 3.30 -15.03
CA PHE A 131 2.28 3.39 -13.57
C PHE A 131 2.68 4.75 -13.00
N TYR A 132 3.33 5.61 -13.78
CA TYR A 132 3.73 6.95 -13.34
C TYR A 132 3.17 8.02 -14.29
N PRO A 133 1.83 8.07 -14.45
CA PRO A 133 1.25 9.03 -15.38
C PRO A 133 1.45 10.45 -14.89
N THR A 134 1.63 11.37 -15.83
CA THR A 134 1.62 12.79 -15.54
C THR A 134 0.18 13.23 -15.34
N LEU A 135 -0.16 13.60 -14.12
CA LEU A 135 -1.50 14.09 -13.77
C LEU A 135 -1.54 15.61 -13.89
N LYS A 136 -2.56 16.11 -14.58
CA LYS A 136 -2.75 17.54 -14.77
C LYS A 136 -3.74 18.10 -13.77
#